data_e5398b71779114f2a80da7414e58a05d
#
_entry.id   e5398b71779114f2a80da7414e58a05d
#
_cell.length_a   1.000
_cell.length_b   1.000
_cell.length_c   1.000
_cell.angle_alpha   90.00
_cell.angle_beta   90.00
_cell.angle_gamma   90.00
#
_symmetry.space_group_name_H-M   'P 1'
#
loop_
_entity.id
_entity.type
_entity.pdbx_description
1 polymer ?
#
loop_
_entity_poly.entity_id
_entity_poly.type
_entity_poly.pdbx_seq_one_letter_code
_entity_poly.pdbx_strand_id
1 'polypeptide(L)'
;MTNRLTREDIFQKDLELLGESPADIVQSLPDRISHRIRHWETETPDNLAVLYDGRPYTYREFMQLIEKTKLRLVQLGVRRGDRVMLVCENALSLMCLTFALSELDAWAVIINARLGTQEIDSIFNHCDPRLILFTTGISREAGQHAERFDAEEHFLSDLDETRVSKTWDCQPETVFESGAEQVFVMIYTTGTTGAPKGVMLTHHNIGYIASITGRLRQTKAGDRIYAVLPISHVFGLSSVVMSAFFAGACVLPVPRFSTARVIYSLASEGVTM
;
A
#
# COMPACT_ATOMS: atom_id res chain seq x y z
N MET A 1 43.17 13.26 10.03
CA MET A 1 42.43 14.25 9.19
C MET A 1 41.29 13.52 8.52
N THR A 2 40.07 13.62 9.05
CA THR A 2 38.87 13.07 8.41
C THR A 2 38.54 13.93 7.20
N ASN A 3 38.77 13.42 6.01
CA ASN A 3 38.42 14.07 4.75
C ASN A 3 36.89 14.24 4.73
N ARG A 4 36.39 15.46 4.99
CA ARG A 4 34.95 15.75 4.84
C ARG A 4 34.62 15.70 3.35
N LEU A 5 33.73 14.78 2.97
CA LEU A 5 33.21 14.71 1.62
C LEU A 5 32.56 16.06 1.25
N THR A 6 32.84 16.54 0.05
CA THR A 6 32.17 17.71 -0.51
C THR A 6 30.74 17.33 -0.93
N ARG A 7 29.88 18.32 -1.22
CA ARG A 7 28.55 18.06 -1.80
C ARG A 7 28.64 17.31 -3.13
N GLU A 8 29.68 17.59 -3.92
CA GLU A 8 29.91 16.97 -5.22
C GLU A 8 30.33 15.50 -5.06
N ASP A 9 31.20 15.19 -4.08
CA ASP A 9 31.58 13.80 -3.75
C ASP A 9 30.36 12.97 -3.27
N ILE A 10 29.48 13.59 -2.49
CA ILE A 10 28.23 12.91 -2.03
C ILE A 10 27.32 12.64 -3.22
N PHE A 11 27.09 13.65 -4.07
CA PHE A 11 26.26 13.52 -5.27
C PHE A 11 26.75 12.45 -6.24
N GLN A 12 28.07 12.39 -6.47
CA GLN A 12 28.68 11.35 -7.32
C GLN A 12 28.51 9.95 -6.74
N LYS A 13 28.68 9.81 -5.42
CA LYS A 13 28.41 8.53 -4.74
C LYS A 13 26.94 8.11 -4.81
N ASP A 14 26.02 9.05 -4.66
CA ASP A 14 24.59 8.78 -4.82
C ASP A 14 24.25 8.33 -6.23
N LEU A 15 24.83 8.96 -7.26
CA LEU A 15 24.70 8.53 -8.65
C LEU A 15 25.24 7.13 -8.89
N GLU A 16 26.41 6.78 -8.33
CA GLU A 16 26.99 5.45 -8.43
C GLU A 16 26.10 4.39 -7.77
N LEU A 17 25.51 4.71 -6.60
CA LEU A 17 24.65 3.79 -5.86
C LEU A 17 23.27 3.62 -6.49
N LEU A 18 22.69 4.71 -7.01
CA LEU A 18 21.34 4.71 -7.59
C LEU A 18 21.31 4.35 -9.08
N GLY A 19 22.43 4.50 -9.78
CA GLY A 19 22.55 4.28 -11.23
C GLY A 19 21.93 5.36 -12.10
N GLU A 20 21.17 6.30 -11.49
CA GLU A 20 20.49 7.42 -12.16
C GLU A 20 20.44 8.63 -11.23
N SER A 21 20.29 9.84 -11.79
CA SER A 21 20.11 11.02 -10.96
C SER A 21 18.73 11.04 -10.30
N PRO A 22 18.58 11.71 -9.13
CA PRO A 22 17.26 11.89 -8.51
C PRO A 22 16.24 12.53 -9.46
N ALA A 23 16.66 13.42 -10.36
CA ALA A 23 15.78 14.06 -11.35
C ALA A 23 15.27 13.04 -12.38
N ASP A 24 16.16 12.17 -12.90
CA ASP A 24 15.79 11.13 -13.86
C ASP A 24 14.83 10.11 -13.22
N ILE A 25 15.10 9.74 -11.95
CA ILE A 25 14.18 8.87 -11.18
C ILE A 25 12.80 9.49 -11.11
N VAL A 26 12.68 10.78 -10.74
CA VAL A 26 11.37 11.47 -10.66
C VAL A 26 10.68 11.49 -12.02
N GLN A 27 11.42 11.74 -13.09
CA GLN A 27 10.88 11.81 -14.46
C GLN A 27 10.37 10.43 -14.95
N SER A 28 10.96 9.33 -14.46
CA SER A 28 10.58 7.96 -14.83
C SER A 28 9.42 7.39 -14.01
N LEU A 29 8.92 8.12 -12.99
CA LEU A 29 7.84 7.64 -12.15
C LEU A 29 6.51 7.59 -12.91
N PRO A 30 5.71 6.54 -12.72
CA PRO A 30 4.38 6.48 -13.31
C PRO A 30 3.41 7.43 -12.60
N ASP A 31 2.45 8.01 -13.32
CA ASP A 31 1.43 8.88 -12.75
C ASP A 31 0.50 8.18 -11.77
N ARG A 32 0.41 6.86 -11.84
CA ARG A 32 -0.31 6.02 -10.87
C ARG A 32 0.57 4.85 -10.45
N ILE A 33 0.61 4.61 -9.14
CA ILE A 33 1.44 3.53 -8.59
C ILE A 33 1.02 2.16 -9.13
N SER A 34 -0.26 1.97 -9.41
CA SER A 34 -0.82 0.75 -10.01
C SER A 34 -0.25 0.44 -11.41
N HIS A 35 0.23 1.46 -12.14
CA HIS A 35 0.88 1.25 -13.44
C HIS A 35 2.15 0.40 -13.35
N ARG A 36 2.79 0.30 -12.17
CA ARG A 36 3.91 -0.64 -11.97
C ARG A 36 3.45 -2.10 -11.96
N ILE A 37 2.26 -2.38 -11.42
CA ILE A 37 1.70 -3.73 -11.48
C ILE A 37 1.32 -4.09 -12.92
N ARG A 38 0.68 -3.15 -13.66
CA ARG A 38 0.36 -3.33 -15.08
C ARG A 38 1.60 -3.54 -15.94
N HIS A 39 2.68 -2.83 -15.64
CA HIS A 39 3.97 -3.02 -16.32
C HIS A 39 4.44 -4.47 -16.17
N TRP A 40 4.49 -5.02 -14.95
CA TRP A 40 4.92 -6.40 -14.74
C TRP A 40 3.92 -7.44 -15.23
N GLU A 41 2.62 -7.14 -15.21
CA GLU A 41 1.61 -7.99 -15.86
C GLU A 41 1.90 -8.12 -17.37
N THR A 42 2.39 -7.07 -18.01
CA THR A 42 2.72 -7.08 -19.45
C THR A 42 4.05 -7.76 -19.72
N GLU A 43 5.10 -7.37 -18.98
CA GLU A 43 6.48 -7.81 -19.24
C GLU A 43 6.76 -9.24 -18.73
N THR A 44 6.25 -9.57 -17.54
CA THR A 44 6.51 -10.84 -16.86
C THR A 44 5.28 -11.37 -16.14
N PRO A 45 4.17 -11.64 -16.88
CA PRO A 45 2.85 -11.97 -16.31
C PRO A 45 2.86 -13.17 -15.36
N ASP A 46 3.72 -14.14 -15.61
CA ASP A 46 3.79 -15.40 -14.89
C ASP A 46 4.77 -15.38 -13.71
N ASN A 47 5.50 -14.26 -13.51
CA ASN A 47 6.32 -14.06 -12.32
C ASN A 47 5.44 -13.86 -11.08
N LEU A 48 5.95 -14.30 -9.92
CA LEU A 48 5.23 -14.14 -8.66
C LEU A 48 5.19 -12.68 -8.23
N ALA A 49 3.99 -12.18 -7.97
CA ALA A 49 3.74 -10.86 -7.39
C ALA A 49 3.51 -10.95 -5.88
N VAL A 50 2.74 -11.94 -5.44
CA VAL A 50 2.38 -12.12 -4.03
C VAL A 50 2.43 -13.60 -3.65
N LEU A 51 2.96 -13.89 -2.47
CA LEU A 51 2.80 -15.19 -1.81
C LEU A 51 2.00 -14.95 -0.51
N TYR A 52 0.76 -15.42 -0.48
CA TYR A 52 -0.14 -15.18 0.63
C TYR A 52 -0.74 -16.47 1.15
N ASP A 53 -0.51 -16.74 2.43
CA ASP A 53 -0.95 -17.96 3.12
C ASP A 53 -0.58 -19.25 2.37
N GLY A 54 0.66 -19.31 1.89
CA GLY A 54 1.20 -20.44 1.11
C GLY A 54 0.71 -20.51 -0.34
N ARG A 55 -0.24 -19.67 -0.76
CA ARG A 55 -0.72 -19.59 -2.14
C ARG A 55 0.04 -18.53 -2.94
N PRO A 56 0.69 -18.94 -4.04
CA PRO A 56 1.34 -18.00 -4.95
C PRO A 56 0.30 -17.32 -5.86
N TYR A 57 0.53 -16.04 -6.15
CA TYR A 57 -0.20 -15.25 -7.13
C TYR A 57 0.80 -14.61 -8.08
N THR A 58 0.62 -14.84 -9.36
CA THR A 58 1.40 -14.20 -10.43
C THR A 58 0.99 -12.73 -10.60
N TYR A 59 1.79 -11.93 -11.32
CA TYR A 59 1.42 -10.55 -11.66
C TYR A 59 0.10 -10.48 -12.43
N ARG A 60 -0.14 -11.44 -13.33
CA ARG A 60 -1.42 -11.60 -14.05
C ARG A 60 -2.58 -11.83 -13.08
N GLU A 61 -2.47 -12.81 -12.18
CA GLU A 61 -3.53 -13.12 -11.23
C GLU A 61 -3.75 -11.97 -10.24
N PHE A 62 -2.68 -11.33 -9.79
CA PHE A 62 -2.77 -10.19 -8.89
C PHE A 62 -3.48 -8.99 -9.56
N MET A 63 -3.16 -8.69 -10.82
CA MET A 63 -3.85 -7.64 -11.57
C MET A 63 -5.33 -7.97 -11.78
N GLN A 64 -5.68 -9.23 -12.07
CA GLN A 64 -7.08 -9.66 -12.15
C GLN A 64 -7.84 -9.45 -10.84
N LEU A 65 -7.22 -9.72 -9.69
CA LEU A 65 -7.80 -9.43 -8.37
C LEU A 65 -8.01 -7.92 -8.17
N ILE A 66 -7.04 -7.09 -8.55
CA ILE A 66 -7.15 -5.62 -8.49
C ILE A 66 -8.32 -5.14 -9.34
N GLU A 67 -8.46 -5.61 -10.58
CA GLU A 67 -9.56 -5.21 -11.48
C GLU A 67 -10.94 -5.65 -10.93
N LYS A 68 -11.07 -6.87 -10.43
CA LYS A 68 -12.30 -7.34 -9.77
C LYS A 68 -12.64 -6.46 -8.56
N THR A 69 -11.64 -6.13 -7.72
CA THR A 69 -11.80 -5.27 -6.55
C THR A 69 -12.25 -3.86 -6.96
N LYS A 70 -11.63 -3.31 -8.02
CA LYS A 70 -12.01 -2.00 -8.60
C LYS A 70 -13.48 -1.97 -9.02
N LEU A 71 -13.92 -2.96 -9.79
CA LEU A 71 -15.31 -3.07 -10.22
C LEU A 71 -16.27 -3.12 -9.02
N ARG A 72 -15.89 -3.84 -7.97
CA ARG A 72 -16.69 -3.93 -6.75
C ARG A 72 -16.75 -2.61 -5.99
N LEU A 73 -15.65 -1.88 -5.88
CA LEU A 73 -15.62 -0.54 -5.29
C LEU A 73 -16.54 0.44 -6.03
N VAL A 74 -16.56 0.39 -7.38
CA VAL A 74 -17.49 1.19 -8.18
C VAL A 74 -18.95 0.82 -7.88
N GLN A 75 -19.28 -0.49 -7.76
CA GLN A 75 -20.62 -0.93 -7.38
C GLN A 75 -21.04 -0.48 -5.98
N LEU A 76 -20.08 -0.34 -5.05
CA LEU A 76 -20.27 0.22 -3.71
C LEU A 76 -20.39 1.77 -3.70
N GLY A 77 -20.30 2.41 -4.86
CA GLY A 77 -20.47 3.84 -5.03
C GLY A 77 -19.21 4.67 -4.76
N VAL A 78 -18.02 4.06 -4.83
CA VAL A 78 -16.74 4.79 -4.78
C VAL A 78 -16.54 5.54 -6.10
N ARG A 79 -16.20 6.82 -6.00
CA ARG A 79 -16.00 7.74 -7.13
C ARG A 79 -14.55 8.23 -7.17
N ARG A 80 -14.13 8.77 -8.26
CA ARG A 80 -12.86 9.50 -8.38
C ARG A 80 -12.82 10.64 -7.35
N GLY A 81 -11.69 10.78 -6.67
CA GLY A 81 -11.49 11.78 -5.62
C GLY A 81 -12.09 11.41 -4.25
N ASP A 82 -12.84 10.31 -4.13
CA ASP A 82 -13.36 9.89 -2.83
C ASP A 82 -12.22 9.42 -1.90
N ARG A 83 -12.36 9.71 -0.61
CA ARG A 83 -11.53 9.13 0.43
C ARG A 83 -12.19 7.84 0.93
N VAL A 84 -11.45 6.74 0.88
CA VAL A 84 -11.91 5.42 1.34
C VAL A 84 -11.06 4.97 2.52
N MET A 85 -11.68 4.81 3.68
CA MET A 85 -10.99 4.40 4.90
C MET A 85 -10.84 2.88 4.93
N LEU A 86 -9.62 2.39 5.13
CA LEU A 86 -9.28 0.97 5.19
C LEU A 86 -8.80 0.64 6.60
N VAL A 87 -9.64 0.00 7.41
CA VAL A 87 -9.30 -0.48 8.76
C VAL A 87 -8.82 -1.92 8.66
N CYS A 88 -7.50 -2.10 8.75
CA CYS A 88 -6.87 -3.31 8.24
C CYS A 88 -5.57 -3.70 8.96
N GLU A 89 -5.14 -4.94 8.70
CA GLU A 89 -3.78 -5.42 8.88
C GLU A 89 -3.20 -5.86 7.53
N ASN A 90 -1.89 -6.20 7.48
CA ASN A 90 -1.25 -6.61 6.23
C ASN A 90 -1.90 -7.87 5.65
N ALA A 91 -2.41 -7.78 4.44
CA ALA A 91 -3.09 -8.87 3.75
C ALA A 91 -3.09 -8.66 2.24
N LEU A 92 -3.40 -9.71 1.48
CA LEU A 92 -3.62 -9.62 0.05
C LEU A 92 -4.80 -8.68 -0.27
N SER A 93 -5.89 -8.76 0.50
CA SER A 93 -7.06 -7.88 0.38
C SER A 93 -6.70 -6.40 0.51
N LEU A 94 -5.87 -6.04 1.50
CA LEU A 94 -5.41 -4.66 1.66
C LEU A 94 -4.64 -4.17 0.43
N MET A 95 -3.73 -4.99 -0.11
CA MET A 95 -2.98 -4.62 -1.31
C MET A 95 -3.89 -4.45 -2.52
N CYS A 96 -4.82 -5.39 -2.75
CA CYS A 96 -5.80 -5.28 -3.84
C CYS A 96 -6.66 -4.01 -3.71
N LEU A 97 -7.16 -3.71 -2.51
CA LEU A 97 -7.93 -2.48 -2.23
C LEU A 97 -7.11 -1.22 -2.52
N THR A 98 -5.86 -1.18 -2.05
CA THR A 98 -4.98 -0.03 -2.22
C THR A 98 -4.69 0.25 -3.70
N PHE A 99 -4.39 -0.79 -4.50
CA PHE A 99 -4.16 -0.63 -5.93
C PHE A 99 -5.45 -0.37 -6.72
N ALA A 100 -6.58 -0.96 -6.33
CA ALA A 100 -7.87 -0.70 -6.96
C ALA A 100 -8.31 0.76 -6.75
N LEU A 101 -8.06 1.35 -5.57
CA LEU A 101 -8.30 2.77 -5.32
C LEU A 101 -7.36 3.66 -6.15
N SER A 102 -6.09 3.26 -6.34
CA SER A 102 -5.18 3.94 -7.28
C SER A 102 -5.72 3.96 -8.71
N GLU A 103 -6.31 2.85 -9.18
CA GLU A 103 -6.95 2.74 -10.50
C GLU A 103 -8.24 3.59 -10.64
N LEU A 104 -8.85 3.96 -9.52
CA LEU A 104 -10.06 4.78 -9.47
C LEU A 104 -9.77 6.26 -9.22
N ASP A 105 -8.51 6.67 -9.07
CA ASP A 105 -8.16 8.02 -8.61
C ASP A 105 -8.80 8.38 -7.25
N ALA A 106 -9.07 7.39 -6.42
CA ALA A 106 -9.58 7.55 -5.06
C ALA A 106 -8.43 7.43 -4.05
N TRP A 107 -8.56 8.09 -2.90
CA TRP A 107 -7.52 8.10 -1.88
C TRP A 107 -7.70 6.94 -0.90
N ALA A 108 -6.67 6.12 -0.72
CA ALA A 108 -6.66 5.11 0.33
C ALA A 108 -6.27 5.73 1.68
N VAL A 109 -7.19 5.75 2.64
CA VAL A 109 -6.92 6.18 4.02
C VAL A 109 -6.64 4.93 4.85
N ILE A 110 -5.35 4.55 4.95
CA ILE A 110 -4.95 3.25 5.51
C ILE A 110 -4.73 3.37 7.01
N ILE A 111 -5.55 2.64 7.78
CA ILE A 111 -5.61 2.71 9.25
C ILE A 111 -5.31 1.34 9.84
N ASN A 112 -4.40 1.30 10.82
CA ASN A 112 -4.13 0.08 11.56
C ASN A 112 -5.36 -0.32 12.41
N ALA A 113 -5.89 -1.52 12.21
CA ALA A 113 -7.05 -2.02 12.94
C ALA A 113 -6.85 -2.09 14.46
N ARG A 114 -5.60 -2.07 14.94
CA ARG A 114 -5.27 -2.10 16.38
C ARG A 114 -5.34 -0.74 17.07
N LEU A 115 -5.66 0.32 16.37
CA LEU A 115 -5.93 1.62 16.99
C LEU A 115 -7.16 1.54 17.89
N GLY A 116 -7.17 2.34 18.96
CA GLY A 116 -8.29 2.43 19.87
C GLY A 116 -9.53 3.04 19.22
N THR A 117 -10.69 2.77 19.83
CA THR A 117 -11.99 3.27 19.38
C THR A 117 -12.01 4.79 19.15
N GLN A 118 -11.49 5.55 20.12
CA GLN A 118 -11.47 7.01 20.05
C GLN A 118 -10.56 7.54 18.93
N GLU A 119 -9.45 6.83 18.65
CA GLU A 119 -8.54 7.18 17.56
C GLU A 119 -9.21 6.96 16.20
N ILE A 120 -9.87 5.80 16.02
CA ILE A 120 -10.64 5.48 14.81
C ILE A 120 -11.73 6.52 14.58
N ASP A 121 -12.52 6.87 15.61
CA ASP A 121 -13.59 7.85 15.51
C ASP A 121 -13.05 9.25 15.18
N SER A 122 -11.95 9.63 15.78
CA SER A 122 -11.30 10.92 15.51
C SER A 122 -10.77 11.01 14.08
N ILE A 123 -10.18 9.91 13.57
CA ILE A 123 -9.72 9.82 12.19
C ILE A 123 -10.91 9.84 11.23
N PHE A 124 -11.97 9.09 11.50
CA PHE A 124 -13.20 9.08 10.71
C PHE A 124 -13.77 10.49 10.55
N ASN A 125 -13.95 11.20 11.66
CA ASN A 125 -14.48 12.57 11.65
C ASN A 125 -13.57 13.57 10.91
N HIS A 126 -12.26 13.36 10.93
CA HIS A 126 -11.30 14.21 10.24
C HIS A 126 -11.20 13.92 8.74
N CYS A 127 -11.17 12.62 8.35
CA CYS A 127 -10.98 12.26 6.95
C CYS A 127 -12.27 12.31 6.13
N ASP A 128 -13.44 12.32 6.77
CA ASP A 128 -14.75 12.37 6.09
C ASP A 128 -14.83 11.40 4.90
N PRO A 129 -14.76 10.08 5.15
CA PRO A 129 -14.62 9.09 4.08
C PRO A 129 -15.95 8.81 3.37
N ARG A 130 -15.89 8.41 2.10
CA ARG A 130 -17.05 7.92 1.35
C ARG A 130 -17.64 6.65 1.96
N LEU A 131 -16.77 5.74 2.37
CA LEU A 131 -17.10 4.50 3.09
C LEU A 131 -15.86 3.98 3.83
N ILE A 132 -16.09 2.98 4.70
CA ILE A 132 -15.03 2.27 5.41
C ILE A 132 -15.07 0.80 5.01
N LEU A 133 -13.89 0.23 4.78
CA LEU A 133 -13.66 -1.19 4.54
C LEU A 133 -12.87 -1.79 5.71
N PHE A 134 -13.33 -2.92 6.22
CA PHE A 134 -12.73 -3.61 7.36
C PHE A 134 -12.28 -5.01 6.90
N THR A 135 -10.99 -5.34 7.03
CA THR A 135 -10.46 -6.67 6.68
C THR A 135 -10.72 -7.67 7.81
N THR A 136 -11.99 -8.09 7.97
CA THR A 136 -12.49 -8.86 9.11
C THR A 136 -11.99 -10.29 9.14
N GLY A 137 -11.76 -10.91 7.97
CA GLY A 137 -11.17 -12.24 7.88
C GLY A 137 -9.74 -12.36 8.38
N ILE A 138 -9.04 -11.21 8.52
CA ILE A 138 -7.62 -11.16 8.93
C ILE A 138 -7.46 -10.63 10.34
N SER A 139 -8.29 -9.67 10.75
CA SER A 139 -8.14 -8.95 12.01
C SER A 139 -9.41 -8.98 12.83
N ARG A 140 -9.31 -9.58 14.03
CA ARG A 140 -10.37 -9.54 15.02
C ARG A 140 -10.72 -8.10 15.41
N GLU A 141 -9.71 -7.24 15.53
CA GLU A 141 -9.90 -5.84 15.87
C GLU A 141 -10.65 -5.09 14.76
N ALA A 142 -10.36 -5.40 13.47
CA ALA A 142 -11.16 -4.88 12.35
C ALA A 142 -12.61 -5.32 12.45
N GLY A 143 -12.90 -6.57 12.87
CA GLY A 143 -14.26 -7.08 13.14
C GLY A 143 -14.98 -6.29 14.22
N GLN A 144 -14.31 -5.99 15.35
CA GLN A 144 -14.87 -5.20 16.43
C GLN A 144 -15.22 -3.76 15.99
N HIS A 145 -14.36 -3.14 15.15
CA HIS A 145 -14.67 -1.84 14.59
C HIS A 145 -15.80 -1.91 13.57
N ALA A 146 -15.85 -2.97 12.73
CA ALA A 146 -16.93 -3.18 11.76
C ALA A 146 -18.31 -3.24 12.43
N GLU A 147 -18.43 -3.96 13.56
CA GLU A 147 -19.66 -4.01 14.35
C GLU A 147 -20.12 -2.63 14.83
N ARG A 148 -19.20 -1.76 15.25
CA ARG A 148 -19.51 -0.40 15.71
C ARG A 148 -20.00 0.54 14.60
N PHE A 149 -19.64 0.26 13.36
CA PHE A 149 -20.07 1.01 12.19
C PHE A 149 -21.23 0.35 11.44
N ASP A 150 -21.87 -0.67 12.04
CA ASP A 150 -22.94 -1.46 11.42
C ASP A 150 -22.56 -1.95 10.01
N ALA A 151 -21.29 -2.37 9.86
CA ALA A 151 -20.77 -2.78 8.58
C ALA A 151 -21.26 -4.16 8.17
N GLU A 152 -21.70 -4.28 6.92
CA GLU A 152 -22.24 -5.50 6.34
C GLU A 152 -21.15 -6.32 5.65
N GLU A 153 -21.33 -7.63 5.57
CA GLU A 153 -20.45 -8.55 4.83
C GLU A 153 -20.50 -8.28 3.33
N HIS A 154 -19.33 -8.12 2.74
CA HIS A 154 -19.16 -8.03 1.29
C HIS A 154 -17.97 -8.86 0.85
N PHE A 155 -18.20 -9.76 -0.10
CA PHE A 155 -17.11 -10.48 -0.76
C PHE A 155 -16.53 -9.59 -1.87
N LEU A 156 -15.36 -9.03 -1.59
CA LEU A 156 -14.58 -8.24 -2.55
C LEU A 156 -13.68 -9.21 -3.35
N SER A 157 -14.25 -9.93 -4.32
CA SER A 157 -13.63 -11.05 -5.02
C SER A 157 -13.33 -12.25 -4.11
N ASP A 158 -12.52 -13.22 -4.56
CA ASP A 158 -12.11 -14.42 -3.79
C ASP A 158 -11.10 -14.12 -2.68
N LEU A 159 -11.13 -12.90 -2.14
CA LEU A 159 -10.27 -12.42 -1.06
C LEU A 159 -10.88 -12.70 0.31
N ASP A 160 -10.09 -12.43 1.34
CA ASP A 160 -10.51 -12.54 2.73
C ASP A 160 -11.82 -11.80 3.00
N GLU A 161 -12.57 -12.28 3.99
CA GLU A 161 -13.80 -11.63 4.44
C GLU A 161 -13.56 -10.15 4.73
N THR A 162 -14.41 -9.32 4.15
CA THR A 162 -14.36 -7.88 4.30
C THR A 162 -15.76 -7.38 4.65
N ARG A 163 -15.88 -6.47 5.61
CA ARG A 163 -17.12 -5.76 5.88
C ARG A 163 -17.02 -4.33 5.39
N VAL A 164 -18.15 -3.82 4.93
CA VAL A 164 -18.26 -2.47 4.35
C VAL A 164 -19.33 -1.70 5.13
N SER A 165 -18.99 -0.48 5.54
CA SER A 165 -19.95 0.44 6.13
C SER A 165 -20.97 0.92 5.10
N LYS A 166 -21.99 1.61 5.54
CA LYS A 166 -22.82 2.45 4.65
C LYS A 166 -21.92 3.48 3.94
N THR A 167 -22.44 4.05 2.86
CA THR A 167 -21.81 5.19 2.19
C THR A 167 -22.27 6.50 2.84
N TRP A 168 -21.34 7.46 2.94
CA TRP A 168 -21.65 8.84 3.38
C TRP A 168 -21.57 9.79 2.19
N ASP A 169 -22.31 10.89 2.26
CA ASP A 169 -22.23 11.94 1.24
C ASP A 169 -21.07 12.87 1.57
N CYS A 170 -19.88 12.53 1.06
CA CYS A 170 -18.67 13.33 1.16
C CYS A 170 -18.40 14.07 -0.16
N GLN A 171 -17.72 15.21 -0.09
CA GLN A 171 -17.24 15.90 -1.28
C GLN A 171 -15.96 15.21 -1.78
N PRO A 172 -15.93 14.77 -3.05
CA PRO A 172 -14.71 14.22 -3.62
C PRO A 172 -13.65 15.30 -3.78
N GLU A 173 -12.40 14.92 -3.62
CA GLU A 173 -11.24 15.77 -3.84
C GLU A 173 -11.00 16.01 -5.34
N THR A 174 -10.28 17.08 -5.65
CA THR A 174 -9.82 17.31 -7.02
C THR A 174 -8.93 16.20 -7.49
N VAL A 175 -9.16 15.70 -8.71
CA VAL A 175 -8.33 14.68 -9.35
C VAL A 175 -7.37 15.35 -10.31
N PHE A 176 -6.09 15.03 -10.16
CA PHE A 176 -5.01 15.53 -11.01
C PHE A 176 -4.49 14.42 -11.92
N GLU A 177 -4.13 14.75 -13.14
CA GLU A 177 -3.50 13.80 -14.09
C GLU A 177 -2.08 13.44 -13.65
N SER A 178 -1.32 14.43 -13.20
CA SER A 178 0.07 14.25 -12.73
C SER A 178 0.13 13.49 -11.42
N GLY A 179 0.92 12.42 -11.38
CA GLY A 179 1.21 11.67 -10.16
C GLY A 179 1.98 12.45 -9.10
N ALA A 180 2.56 13.60 -9.45
CA ALA A 180 3.19 14.52 -8.50
C ALA A 180 2.15 15.29 -7.64
N GLU A 181 0.94 15.46 -8.16
CA GLU A 181 -0.14 16.21 -7.51
C GLU A 181 -1.25 15.28 -7.00
N GLN A 182 -1.52 14.17 -7.71
CA GLN A 182 -2.55 13.21 -7.33
C GLN A 182 -2.16 12.47 -6.05
N VAL A 183 -2.98 12.63 -5.02
CA VAL A 183 -2.83 11.89 -3.76
C VAL A 183 -3.20 10.42 -3.98
N PHE A 184 -2.34 9.54 -3.50
CA PHE A 184 -2.53 8.09 -3.52
C PHE A 184 -3.06 7.59 -2.18
N VAL A 185 -2.37 7.96 -1.10
CA VAL A 185 -2.73 7.52 0.25
C VAL A 185 -2.71 8.68 1.25
N MET A 186 -3.56 8.57 2.26
CA MET A 186 -3.49 9.39 3.46
C MET A 186 -3.11 8.49 4.64
N ILE A 187 -2.01 8.82 5.32
CA ILE A 187 -1.53 8.09 6.50
C ILE A 187 -1.61 9.00 7.71
N TYR A 188 -2.19 8.49 8.78
CA TYR A 188 -2.35 9.24 10.02
C TYR A 188 -1.14 9.06 10.95
N THR A 189 -0.72 10.16 11.54
CA THR A 189 0.31 10.19 12.58
C THR A 189 -0.31 10.70 13.88
N THR A 190 0.14 10.12 15.01
CA THR A 190 -0.20 10.64 16.35
C THR A 190 0.52 11.96 16.55
N GLY A 191 -0.19 13.06 16.35
CA GLY A 191 0.38 14.40 16.59
C GLY A 191 0.64 14.64 18.08
N THR A 192 1.70 15.36 18.41
CA THR A 192 2.01 15.83 19.78
C THR A 192 0.91 16.72 20.39
N THR A 193 -0.02 17.20 19.58
CA THR A 193 -1.14 18.07 19.96
C THR A 193 -2.44 17.34 20.25
N GLY A 194 -2.45 16.00 20.21
CA GLY A 194 -3.64 15.17 20.49
C GLY A 194 -4.65 15.02 19.35
N ALA A 195 -4.65 15.90 18.35
CA ALA A 195 -5.51 15.75 17.17
C ALA A 195 -4.82 14.91 16.08
N PRO A 196 -5.54 14.01 15.38
CA PRO A 196 -4.96 13.22 14.32
C PRO A 196 -4.56 14.12 13.14
N LYS A 197 -3.39 13.83 12.54
CA LYS A 197 -2.90 14.54 11.35
C LYS A 197 -2.82 13.56 10.19
N GLY A 198 -3.62 13.78 9.15
CA GLY A 198 -3.57 13.02 7.91
C GLY A 198 -2.49 13.58 6.98
N VAL A 199 -1.45 12.79 6.73
CA VAL A 199 -0.39 13.14 5.78
C VAL A 199 -0.80 12.64 4.40
N MET A 200 -1.03 13.57 3.48
CA MET A 200 -1.35 13.28 2.09
C MET A 200 -0.06 12.96 1.33
N LEU A 201 0.02 11.76 0.77
CA LEU A 201 1.17 11.28 0.02
C LEU A 201 0.74 11.01 -1.43
N THR A 202 1.40 11.69 -2.37
CA THR A 202 1.12 11.54 -3.80
C THR A 202 1.71 10.22 -4.34
N HIS A 203 1.29 9.85 -5.55
CA HIS A 203 1.87 8.71 -6.26
C HIS A 203 3.38 8.85 -6.41
N HIS A 204 3.87 10.07 -6.76
CA HIS A 204 5.30 10.32 -6.91
C HIS A 204 6.04 10.33 -5.56
N ASN A 205 5.44 10.78 -4.44
CA ASN A 205 6.10 10.69 -3.13
C ASN A 205 6.41 9.23 -2.78
N ILE A 206 5.41 8.36 -2.92
CA ILE A 206 5.57 6.92 -2.64
C ILE A 206 6.48 6.26 -3.66
N GLY A 207 6.30 6.55 -4.96
CA GLY A 207 7.08 5.98 -6.05
C GLY A 207 8.57 6.32 -5.96
N TYR A 208 8.90 7.55 -5.57
CA TYR A 208 10.29 7.99 -5.39
C TYR A 208 11.00 7.19 -4.28
N ILE A 209 10.39 7.09 -3.10
CA ILE A 209 10.96 6.31 -2.00
C ILE A 209 11.04 4.82 -2.36
N ALA A 210 10.02 4.28 -3.02
CA ALA A 210 10.01 2.89 -3.48
C ALA A 210 11.17 2.61 -4.45
N SER A 211 11.38 3.49 -5.43
CA SER A 211 12.44 3.37 -6.43
C SER A 211 13.84 3.43 -5.79
N ILE A 212 14.09 4.44 -4.95
CA ILE A 212 15.39 4.58 -4.26
C ILE A 212 15.66 3.39 -3.35
N THR A 213 14.67 2.99 -2.53
CA THR A 213 14.85 1.88 -1.58
C THR A 213 15.13 0.57 -2.31
N GLY A 214 14.40 0.29 -3.41
CA GLY A 214 14.64 -0.89 -4.24
C GLY A 214 16.07 -0.93 -4.79
N ARG A 215 16.57 0.19 -5.32
CA ARG A 215 17.93 0.31 -5.84
C ARG A 215 18.99 0.13 -4.76
N LEU A 216 18.87 0.83 -3.62
CA LEU A 216 19.82 0.71 -2.50
C LEU A 216 19.91 -0.69 -1.92
N ARG A 217 18.80 -1.43 -1.92
CA ARG A 217 18.75 -2.82 -1.49
C ARG A 217 19.11 -3.82 -2.58
N GLN A 218 19.31 -3.34 -3.81
CA GLN A 218 19.52 -4.18 -5.00
C GLN A 218 18.40 -5.21 -5.19
N THR A 219 17.18 -4.82 -4.84
CA THR A 219 15.99 -5.66 -5.02
C THR A 219 15.76 -5.91 -6.50
N LYS A 220 15.46 -7.14 -6.87
CA LYS A 220 15.28 -7.57 -8.27
C LYS A 220 14.08 -8.52 -8.41
N ALA A 221 13.66 -8.70 -9.65
CA ALA A 221 12.67 -9.71 -10.00
C ALA A 221 13.14 -11.10 -9.50
N GLY A 222 12.22 -11.84 -8.88
CA GLY A 222 12.51 -13.13 -8.25
C GLY A 222 12.84 -13.05 -6.75
N ASP A 223 13.16 -11.89 -6.20
CA ASP A 223 13.25 -11.71 -4.75
C ASP A 223 11.89 -11.88 -4.08
N ARG A 224 11.92 -12.32 -2.82
CA ARG A 224 10.72 -12.50 -1.98
C ARG A 224 10.87 -11.69 -0.70
N ILE A 225 10.03 -10.67 -0.58
CA ILE A 225 10.11 -9.66 0.47
C ILE A 225 9.12 -9.98 1.58
N TYR A 226 9.62 -10.20 2.80
CA TYR A 226 8.80 -10.46 3.99
C TYR A 226 8.19 -9.17 4.54
N ALA A 227 6.93 -8.89 4.22
CA ALA A 227 6.23 -7.65 4.53
C ALA A 227 5.46 -7.76 5.86
N VAL A 228 6.18 -7.74 6.98
CA VAL A 228 5.61 -7.76 8.34
C VAL A 228 5.43 -6.36 8.94
N LEU A 229 6.13 -5.36 8.41
CA LEU A 229 5.94 -3.98 8.85
C LEU A 229 4.57 -3.47 8.39
N PRO A 230 3.82 -2.75 9.24
CA PRO A 230 2.47 -2.32 8.91
C PRO A 230 2.42 -1.48 7.63
N ILE A 231 1.59 -1.90 6.67
CA ILE A 231 1.32 -1.13 5.43
C ILE A 231 0.59 0.18 5.75
N SER A 232 -0.09 0.26 6.89
CA SER A 232 -0.66 1.50 7.42
C SER A 232 0.38 2.53 7.91
N HIS A 233 1.66 2.18 7.85
CA HIS A 233 2.77 3.09 8.13
C HIS A 233 3.59 3.32 6.86
N VAL A 234 4.03 4.57 6.63
CA VAL A 234 4.72 4.97 5.40
C VAL A 234 5.93 4.08 5.07
N PHE A 235 6.70 3.63 6.07
CA PHE A 235 7.86 2.78 5.86
C PHE A 235 7.46 1.38 5.34
N GLY A 236 6.45 0.74 5.95
CA GLY A 236 5.93 -0.55 5.49
C GLY A 236 5.34 -0.46 4.08
N LEU A 237 4.59 0.62 3.80
CA LEU A 237 4.00 0.85 2.49
C LEU A 237 5.08 1.13 1.43
N SER A 238 5.88 2.21 1.58
CA SER A 238 6.78 2.69 0.52
C SER A 238 8.05 1.86 0.41
N SER A 239 8.75 1.63 1.56
CA SER A 239 10.08 1.03 1.55
C SER A 239 10.09 -0.50 1.59
N VAL A 240 8.95 -1.14 1.88
CA VAL A 240 8.84 -2.61 1.85
C VAL A 240 7.97 -3.04 0.67
N VAL A 241 6.67 -2.73 0.70
CA VAL A 241 5.73 -3.25 -0.29
C VAL A 241 5.92 -2.61 -1.67
N MET A 242 5.92 -1.27 -1.74
CA MET A 242 6.03 -0.60 -3.04
C MET A 242 7.43 -0.77 -3.65
N SER A 243 8.51 -0.78 -2.85
CA SER A 243 9.86 -1.05 -3.37
C SER A 243 9.99 -2.43 -4.01
N ALA A 244 9.32 -3.45 -3.44
CA ALA A 244 9.25 -4.78 -4.05
C ALA A 244 8.55 -4.74 -5.42
N PHE A 245 7.38 -4.14 -5.51
CA PHE A 245 6.64 -4.03 -6.77
C PHE A 245 7.34 -3.15 -7.82
N PHE A 246 8.09 -2.13 -7.39
CA PHE A 246 8.91 -1.34 -8.31
C PHE A 246 10.02 -2.16 -8.95
N ALA A 247 10.56 -3.14 -8.23
CA ALA A 247 11.61 -4.05 -8.70
C ALA A 247 11.09 -5.33 -9.39
N GLY A 248 9.78 -5.57 -9.44
CA GLY A 248 9.21 -6.81 -9.97
C GLY A 248 9.38 -8.02 -9.04
N ALA A 249 9.59 -7.78 -7.75
CA ALA A 249 9.74 -8.80 -6.74
C ALA A 249 8.40 -9.29 -6.18
N CYS A 250 8.44 -10.40 -5.45
CA CYS A 250 7.28 -10.99 -4.78
C CYS A 250 7.14 -10.44 -3.36
N VAL A 251 5.94 -10.08 -2.93
CA VAL A 251 5.62 -9.64 -1.58
C VAL A 251 4.95 -10.75 -0.79
N LEU A 252 5.41 -10.99 0.44
CA LEU A 252 4.75 -11.88 1.41
C LEU A 252 4.13 -11.00 2.51
N PRO A 253 2.86 -10.59 2.39
CA PRO A 253 2.21 -9.81 3.44
C PRO A 253 1.92 -10.67 4.66
N VAL A 254 2.37 -10.20 5.81
CA VAL A 254 2.19 -10.90 7.09
C VAL A 254 1.48 -9.95 8.07
N PRO A 255 0.31 -10.34 8.58
CA PRO A 255 -0.49 -9.46 9.45
C PRO A 255 0.24 -9.07 10.73
N ARG A 256 0.93 -10.05 11.35
CA ARG A 256 1.57 -9.87 12.65
C ARG A 256 2.91 -10.58 12.73
N PHE A 257 3.85 -9.95 13.42
CA PHE A 257 5.13 -10.58 13.72
C PHE A 257 4.93 -11.81 14.63
N SER A 258 5.57 -12.90 14.23
CA SER A 258 5.70 -14.10 15.03
C SER A 258 7.03 -14.76 14.70
N THR A 259 7.83 -15.08 15.70
CA THR A 259 9.13 -15.75 15.52
C THR A 259 8.97 -17.07 14.75
N ALA A 260 7.96 -17.85 15.08
CA ALA A 260 7.68 -19.12 14.39
C ALA A 260 7.36 -18.89 12.90
N ARG A 261 6.55 -17.86 12.58
CA ARG A 261 6.21 -17.51 11.20
C ARG A 261 7.43 -17.03 10.42
N VAL A 262 8.29 -16.21 11.01
CA VAL A 262 9.54 -15.75 10.38
C VAL A 262 10.43 -16.94 10.04
N ILE A 263 10.68 -17.84 11.02
CA ILE A 263 11.52 -19.05 10.81
C ILE A 263 10.94 -19.92 9.70
N TYR A 264 9.62 -20.14 9.70
CA TYR A 264 8.94 -20.90 8.64
C TYR A 264 9.12 -20.24 7.27
N SER A 265 8.91 -18.95 7.18
CA SER A 265 9.02 -18.22 5.90
C SER A 265 10.44 -18.25 5.34
N LEU A 266 11.45 -18.07 6.20
CA LEU A 266 12.86 -18.18 5.80
C LEU A 266 13.23 -19.61 5.34
N ALA A 267 12.71 -20.64 6.02
CA ALA A 267 13.05 -22.02 5.73
C ALA A 267 12.29 -22.59 4.52
N SER A 268 11.02 -22.17 4.29
CA SER A 268 10.09 -22.88 3.39
C SER A 268 9.51 -22.01 2.28
N GLU A 269 9.44 -20.68 2.45
CA GLU A 269 8.83 -19.79 1.47
C GLU A 269 9.85 -19.02 0.61
N GLY A 270 11.13 -19.27 0.82
CA GLY A 270 12.22 -18.71 0.02
C GLY A 270 12.36 -17.19 0.14
N VAL A 271 12.11 -16.65 1.33
CA VAL A 271 12.30 -15.22 1.63
C VAL A 271 13.76 -14.85 1.40
N THR A 272 14.01 -13.80 0.64
CA THR A 272 15.36 -13.28 0.33
C THR A 272 15.66 -12.00 1.10
N MET A 273 14.60 -11.29 1.56
CA MET A 273 14.73 -10.01 2.26
C MET A 273 13.57 -9.77 3.23
#